data_0563e1a6d8a3f8d0a61f26b0e0b8e4e9
#
_entry.id   0563e1a6d8a3f8d0a61f26b0e0b8e4e9
#
_cell.length_a   1.000
_cell.length_b   1.000
_cell.length_c   1.000
_cell.angle_alpha   90.00
_cell.angle_beta   90.00
_cell.angle_gamma   90.00
#
_symmetry.space_group_name_H-M   'P 1'
#
loop_
_entity.id
_entity.type
_entity.pdbx_description
1 polymer ?
#
loop_
_entity_poly.entity_id
_entity_poly.type
_entity_poly.pdbx_seq_one_letter_code
_entity_poly.pdbx_strand_id
1 'polypeptide(L)'
;MKKFFFSLNTVLNYKEQVLESLRAEHVRSLQKVRACEAEIEQLEQQHKDCVEEFEDNKRTGIAISRIKTYEGYLESLSVRILKKQEQLEVLKAEELQKRNRMIEAKKESASIQKLKAVSYTHLRAHETLRHLV
;
A
#
# COMPACT_ATOMS: atom_id res chain seq x y z
N MET A 1 -10.92 -38.44 -11.32
CA MET A 1 -11.65 -37.47 -10.46
C MET A 1 -10.92 -37.15 -9.18
N LYS A 2 -10.49 -38.14 -8.39
CA LYS A 2 -9.68 -37.88 -7.17
C LYS A 2 -8.39 -37.11 -7.48
N LYS A 3 -7.69 -37.46 -8.55
CA LYS A 3 -6.48 -36.75 -8.99
C LYS A 3 -6.77 -35.29 -9.38
N PHE A 4 -7.92 -35.03 -10.00
CA PHE A 4 -8.34 -33.68 -10.37
C PHE A 4 -8.58 -32.81 -9.14
N PHE A 5 -9.29 -33.29 -8.14
CA PHE A 5 -9.51 -32.58 -6.88
C PHE A 5 -8.23 -32.34 -6.11
N PHE A 6 -7.35 -33.35 -6.05
CA PHE A 6 -6.06 -33.19 -5.41
C PHE A 6 -5.23 -32.10 -6.12
N SER A 7 -5.22 -32.08 -7.45
CA SER A 7 -4.53 -31.08 -8.25
C SER A 7 -5.12 -29.70 -8.03
N LEU A 8 -6.45 -29.55 -7.98
CA LEU A 8 -7.13 -28.28 -7.67
C LEU A 8 -6.79 -27.78 -6.27
N ASN A 9 -6.79 -28.65 -5.27
CA ASN A 9 -6.40 -28.28 -3.91
C ASN A 9 -4.96 -27.78 -3.85
N THR A 10 -4.04 -28.44 -4.56
CA THR A 10 -2.64 -28.05 -4.61
C THR A 10 -2.49 -26.68 -5.26
N VAL A 11 -3.17 -26.46 -6.39
CA VAL A 11 -3.16 -25.16 -7.09
C VAL A 11 -3.77 -24.08 -6.21
N LEU A 12 -4.90 -24.35 -5.57
CA LEU A 12 -5.55 -23.38 -4.68
C LEU A 12 -4.65 -23.01 -3.51
N ASN A 13 -4.03 -23.98 -2.85
CA ASN A 13 -3.10 -23.72 -1.75
C ASN A 13 -1.92 -22.85 -2.21
N TYR A 14 -1.38 -23.14 -3.38
CA TYR A 14 -0.31 -22.32 -3.96
C TYR A 14 -0.77 -20.90 -4.23
N LYS A 15 -1.95 -20.72 -4.84
CA LYS A 15 -2.53 -19.40 -5.12
C LYS A 15 -2.82 -18.62 -3.85
N GLU A 16 -3.28 -19.28 -2.80
CA GLU A 16 -3.50 -18.66 -1.50
C GLU A 16 -2.21 -18.20 -0.84
N GLN A 17 -1.13 -18.98 -0.95
CA GLN A 17 0.19 -18.59 -0.47
C GLN A 17 0.73 -17.38 -1.23
N VAL A 18 0.56 -17.34 -2.55
CA VAL A 18 0.93 -16.20 -3.39
C VAL A 18 0.13 -14.97 -2.97
N LEU A 19 -1.17 -15.13 -2.76
CA LEU A 19 -2.04 -14.04 -2.31
C LEU A 19 -1.59 -13.46 -0.97
N GLU A 20 -1.27 -14.31 0.01
CA GLU A 20 -0.76 -13.86 1.31
C GLU A 20 0.55 -13.10 1.18
N SER A 21 1.46 -13.57 0.33
CA SER A 21 2.71 -12.88 0.04
C SER A 21 2.47 -11.50 -0.57
N LEU A 22 1.55 -11.41 -1.53
CA LEU A 22 1.20 -10.13 -2.19
C LEU A 22 0.47 -9.18 -1.25
N ARG A 23 -0.35 -9.69 -0.33
CA ARG A 23 -0.98 -8.88 0.73
C ARG A 23 0.08 -8.27 1.64
N ALA A 24 1.07 -9.07 2.05
CA ALA A 24 2.17 -8.58 2.88
C ALA A 24 2.99 -7.50 2.17
N GLU A 25 3.27 -7.68 0.89
CA GLU A 25 3.96 -6.67 0.08
C GLU A 25 3.13 -5.38 -0.03
N HIS A 26 1.83 -5.50 -0.25
CA HIS A 26 0.93 -4.35 -0.33
C HIS A 26 0.88 -3.58 1.00
N VAL A 27 0.77 -4.28 2.12
CA VAL A 27 0.79 -3.67 3.46
C VAL A 27 2.09 -2.90 3.68
N ARG A 28 3.24 -3.46 3.31
CA ARG A 28 4.53 -2.77 3.41
C ARG A 28 4.58 -1.51 2.56
N SER A 29 4.07 -1.58 1.32
CA SER A 29 3.98 -0.40 0.43
C SER A 29 3.10 0.69 1.03
N LEU A 30 1.97 0.30 1.60
CA LEU A 30 1.03 1.23 2.23
C LEU A 30 1.64 1.90 3.46
N GLN A 31 2.41 1.15 4.26
CA GLN A 31 3.14 1.68 5.41
C GLN A 31 4.18 2.71 4.98
N LYS A 32 4.89 2.47 3.88
CA LYS A 32 5.86 3.43 3.33
C LYS A 32 5.18 4.72 2.88
N VAL A 33 4.03 4.63 2.21
CA VAL A 33 3.23 5.79 1.81
C VAL A 33 2.83 6.60 3.04
N ARG A 34 2.28 5.96 4.05
CA ARG A 34 1.83 6.62 5.29
C ARG A 34 2.98 7.25 6.06
N ALA A 35 4.13 6.58 6.13
CA ALA A 35 5.31 7.12 6.78
C ALA A 35 5.82 8.38 6.06
N CYS A 36 5.83 8.37 4.73
CA CYS A 36 6.23 9.54 3.93
C CYS A 36 5.24 10.70 4.11
N GLU A 37 3.94 10.43 4.10
CA GLU A 37 2.90 11.43 4.37
C GLU A 37 3.08 12.07 5.76
N ALA A 38 3.38 11.25 6.77
CA ALA A 38 3.63 11.74 8.12
C ALA A 38 4.88 12.62 8.21
N GLU A 39 5.94 12.26 7.49
CA GLU A 39 7.16 13.08 7.40
C GLU A 39 6.88 14.43 6.74
N ILE A 40 6.09 14.44 5.66
CA ILE A 40 5.70 15.69 4.98
C ILE A 40 4.88 16.57 5.93
N GLU A 41 3.93 16.00 6.61
CA GLU A 41 3.10 16.74 7.59
C GLU A 41 3.96 17.36 8.68
N GLN A 42 4.94 16.62 9.19
CA GLN A 42 5.87 17.11 10.21
C GLN A 42 6.73 18.26 9.67
N LEU A 43 7.24 18.14 8.45
CA LEU A 43 8.01 19.21 7.81
C LEU A 43 7.17 20.47 7.55
N GLU A 44 5.93 20.30 7.12
CA GLU A 44 4.98 21.39 6.91
C GLU A 44 4.68 22.10 8.23
N GLN A 45 4.53 21.36 9.31
CA GLN A 45 4.31 21.92 10.64
C GLN A 45 5.54 22.70 11.12
N GLN A 46 6.76 22.17 10.91
CA GLN A 46 8.00 22.86 11.22
C GLN A 46 8.12 24.16 10.44
N HIS A 47 7.75 24.13 9.15
CA HIS A 47 7.77 25.31 8.29
C HIS A 47 6.81 26.38 8.82
N LYS A 48 5.59 25.98 9.16
CA LYS A 48 4.56 26.87 9.71
C LYS A 48 5.01 27.49 11.03
N ASP A 49 5.55 26.69 11.95
CA ASP A 49 6.05 27.16 13.23
C ASP A 49 7.19 28.14 13.06
N CYS A 50 8.09 27.88 12.13
CA CYS A 50 9.19 28.76 11.81
C CYS A 50 8.72 30.10 11.24
N VAL A 51 7.71 30.08 10.34
CA VAL A 51 7.10 31.30 9.79
C VAL A 51 6.50 32.16 10.90
N GLU A 52 5.76 31.53 11.81
CA GLU A 52 5.14 32.22 12.97
C GLU A 52 6.20 32.87 13.87
N GLU A 53 7.25 32.12 14.21
CA GLU A 53 8.36 32.60 15.02
C GLU A 53 9.10 33.76 14.32
N PHE A 54 9.33 33.66 13.04
CA PHE A 54 9.97 34.71 12.25
C PHE A 54 9.14 36.00 12.25
N GLU A 55 7.84 35.87 12.03
CA GLU A 55 6.92 37.02 12.05
C GLU A 55 6.86 37.70 13.39
N ASP A 56 6.80 36.92 14.48
CA ASP A 56 6.81 37.46 15.85
C ASP A 56 8.13 38.20 16.15
N ASN A 57 9.27 37.65 15.74
CA ASN A 57 10.56 38.27 15.90
C ASN A 57 10.70 39.57 15.06
N LYS A 58 10.11 39.63 13.88
CA LYS A 58 10.05 40.84 13.08
C LYS A 58 9.30 41.97 13.78
N ARG A 59 8.23 41.67 14.49
CA ARG A 59 7.42 42.65 15.24
C ARG A 59 8.19 43.25 16.39
N THR A 60 9.01 42.46 17.06
CA THR A 60 9.83 42.92 18.20
C THR A 60 11.17 43.51 17.83
N GLY A 61 11.55 43.41 16.54
CA GLY A 61 12.84 43.81 16.03
C GLY A 61 13.84 42.67 15.99
N ILE A 62 14.50 42.48 14.88
CA ILE A 62 15.42 41.37 14.62
C ILE A 62 16.64 41.88 13.85
N ALA A 63 17.83 41.33 14.15
CA ALA A 63 19.06 41.62 13.41
C ALA A 63 18.98 41.03 11.98
N ILE A 64 19.61 41.71 11.01
CA ILE A 64 19.64 41.29 9.62
C ILE A 64 20.22 39.88 9.47
N SER A 65 21.25 39.55 10.25
CA SER A 65 21.86 38.23 10.25
C SER A 65 20.87 37.10 10.61
N ARG A 66 19.95 37.35 11.54
CA ARG A 66 18.91 36.40 11.93
C ARG A 66 17.82 36.27 10.88
N ILE A 67 17.51 37.36 10.17
CA ILE A 67 16.57 37.31 9.03
C ILE A 67 17.07 36.33 7.98
N LYS A 68 18.35 36.41 7.61
CA LYS A 68 19.00 35.51 6.65
C LYS A 68 18.95 34.03 7.12
N THR A 69 19.18 33.85 8.41
CA THR A 69 19.11 32.50 9.01
C THR A 69 17.71 31.89 8.89
N TYR A 70 16.65 32.64 9.21
CA TYR A 70 15.26 32.22 9.05
C TYR A 70 14.92 31.94 7.59
N GLU A 71 15.29 32.81 6.66
CA GLU A 71 15.04 32.63 5.24
C GLU A 71 15.73 31.39 4.69
N GLY A 72 16.98 31.14 5.08
CA GLY A 72 17.72 29.92 4.69
C GLY A 72 17.12 28.67 5.23
N TYR A 73 16.65 28.68 6.49
CA TYR A 73 15.99 27.52 7.11
C TYR A 73 14.65 27.23 6.44
N LEU A 74 13.83 28.26 6.18
CA LEU A 74 12.55 28.12 5.50
C LEU A 74 12.73 27.55 4.08
N GLU A 75 13.73 28.05 3.35
CA GLU A 75 14.07 27.54 2.02
C GLU A 75 14.48 26.06 2.08
N SER A 76 15.32 25.71 3.05
CA SER A 76 15.74 24.32 3.28
C SER A 76 14.54 23.41 3.55
N LEU A 77 13.60 23.84 4.39
CA LEU A 77 12.37 23.07 4.66
C LEU A 77 11.50 22.94 3.42
N SER A 78 11.35 24.01 2.62
CA SER A 78 10.59 23.98 1.38
C SER A 78 11.18 22.99 0.37
N VAL A 79 12.50 22.96 0.23
CA VAL A 79 13.20 22.00 -0.64
C VAL A 79 12.99 20.57 -0.16
N ARG A 80 13.09 20.34 1.15
CA ARG A 80 12.84 19.01 1.73
C ARG A 80 11.42 18.53 1.50
N ILE A 81 10.44 19.41 1.69
CA ILE A 81 9.03 19.12 1.44
C ILE A 81 8.82 18.72 -0.01
N LEU A 82 9.38 19.47 -0.94
CA LEU A 82 9.26 19.17 -2.38
C LEU A 82 9.86 17.81 -2.72
N LYS A 83 11.04 17.49 -2.20
CA LYS A 83 11.69 16.19 -2.42
C LYS A 83 10.87 15.05 -1.84
N LYS A 84 10.30 15.24 -0.65
CA LYS A 84 9.44 14.24 -0.03
C LYS A 84 8.14 14.05 -0.80
N GLN A 85 7.58 15.11 -1.36
CA GLN A 85 6.39 15.02 -2.22
C GLN A 85 6.68 14.22 -3.50
N GLU A 86 7.84 14.43 -4.12
CA GLU A 86 8.27 13.63 -5.26
C GLU A 86 8.43 12.16 -4.89
N GLN A 87 9.05 11.87 -3.75
CA GLN A 87 9.19 10.52 -3.22
C GLN A 87 7.81 9.88 -2.94
N LEU A 88 6.87 10.65 -2.41
CA LEU A 88 5.51 10.21 -2.13
C LEU A 88 4.82 9.74 -3.41
N GLU A 89 4.96 10.47 -4.52
CA GLU A 89 4.38 10.08 -5.80
C GLU A 89 4.92 8.74 -6.29
N VAL A 90 6.23 8.50 -6.15
CA VAL A 90 6.86 7.22 -6.48
C VAL A 90 6.30 6.10 -5.58
N LEU A 91 6.21 6.34 -4.28
CA LEU A 91 5.68 5.36 -3.32
C LEU A 91 4.21 5.03 -3.57
N LYS A 92 3.40 6.03 -3.95
CA LYS A 92 2.00 5.83 -4.31
C LYS A 92 1.87 4.98 -5.58
N ALA A 93 2.72 5.20 -6.57
CA ALA A 93 2.74 4.39 -7.79
C ALA A 93 3.09 2.93 -7.50
N GLU A 94 4.08 2.69 -6.64
CA GLU A 94 4.45 1.35 -6.18
C GLU A 94 3.31 0.68 -5.41
N GLU A 95 2.65 1.42 -4.51
CA GLU A 95 1.50 0.93 -3.74
C GLU A 95 0.38 0.52 -4.68
N LEU A 96 0.05 1.32 -5.68
CA LEU A 96 -0.98 1.01 -6.65
C LEU A 96 -0.65 -0.27 -7.43
N GLN A 97 0.60 -0.45 -7.84
CA GLN A 97 1.06 -1.65 -8.54
C GLN A 97 0.92 -2.90 -7.65
N LYS A 98 1.33 -2.80 -6.39
CA LYS A 98 1.20 -3.90 -5.42
C LYS A 98 -0.26 -4.24 -5.13
N ARG A 99 -1.11 -3.23 -5.00
CA ARG A 99 -2.55 -3.41 -4.81
C ARG A 99 -3.19 -4.13 -5.99
N ASN A 100 -2.86 -3.73 -7.20
CA ASN A 100 -3.39 -4.35 -8.42
C ASN A 100 -2.96 -5.82 -8.53
N ARG A 101 -1.73 -6.14 -8.21
CA ARG A 101 -1.24 -7.53 -8.18
C ARG A 101 -1.99 -8.37 -7.16
N MET A 102 -2.22 -7.81 -5.97
CA MET A 102 -3.00 -8.47 -4.92
C MET A 102 -4.44 -8.72 -5.36
N ILE A 103 -5.08 -7.75 -5.98
CA ILE A 103 -6.47 -7.86 -6.48
C ILE A 103 -6.55 -8.96 -7.55
N GLU A 104 -5.60 -9.02 -8.49
CA GLU A 104 -5.54 -10.06 -9.52
C GLU A 104 -5.38 -11.44 -8.90
N ALA A 105 -4.49 -11.59 -7.94
CA ALA A 105 -4.28 -12.86 -7.24
C ALA A 105 -5.53 -13.28 -6.45
N LYS A 106 -6.25 -12.33 -5.85
CA LYS A 106 -7.51 -12.57 -5.16
C LYS A 106 -8.58 -13.08 -6.10
N LYS A 107 -8.69 -12.49 -7.30
CA LYS A 107 -9.63 -12.94 -8.34
C LYS A 107 -9.30 -14.35 -8.83
N GLU A 108 -8.03 -14.65 -9.06
CA GLU A 108 -7.58 -15.98 -9.48
C GLU A 108 -7.91 -17.04 -8.42
N SER A 109 -7.63 -16.75 -7.16
CA SER A 109 -7.93 -17.62 -6.05
C SER A 109 -9.43 -17.89 -5.93
N ALA A 110 -10.26 -16.86 -6.04
CA ALA A 110 -11.71 -16.95 -6.03
C ALA A 110 -12.24 -17.79 -7.20
N SER A 111 -11.67 -17.64 -8.38
CA SER A 111 -12.03 -18.42 -9.57
C SER A 111 -11.76 -19.92 -9.37
N ILE A 112 -10.62 -20.25 -8.79
CA ILE A 112 -10.24 -21.64 -8.49
C ILE A 112 -11.15 -22.23 -7.42
N GLN A 113 -11.51 -21.45 -6.38
CA GLN A 113 -12.46 -21.88 -5.36
C GLN A 113 -13.83 -22.20 -5.95
N LYS A 114 -14.33 -21.36 -6.88
CA LYS A 114 -15.59 -21.62 -7.59
C LYS A 114 -15.49 -22.89 -8.43
N LEU A 115 -14.41 -23.08 -9.15
CA LEU A 115 -14.19 -24.29 -9.96
C LEU A 115 -14.16 -25.53 -9.08
N LYS A 116 -13.49 -25.49 -7.95
CA LYS A 116 -13.44 -26.57 -6.97
C LYS A 116 -14.85 -26.92 -6.44
N ALA A 117 -15.64 -25.89 -6.08
CA ALA A 117 -17.00 -26.07 -5.60
C ALA A 117 -17.90 -26.70 -6.65
N VAL A 118 -17.84 -26.24 -7.89
CA VAL A 118 -18.61 -26.80 -9.03
C VAL A 118 -18.20 -28.24 -9.29
N SER A 119 -16.91 -28.54 -9.33
CA SER A 119 -16.39 -29.89 -9.54
C SER A 119 -16.84 -30.87 -8.41
N TYR A 120 -16.79 -30.40 -7.17
CA TYR A 120 -17.25 -31.18 -6.03
C TYR A 120 -18.74 -31.47 -6.11
N THR A 121 -19.57 -30.51 -6.43
CA THR A 121 -21.02 -30.65 -6.59
C THR A 121 -21.33 -31.63 -7.73
N HIS A 122 -20.63 -31.52 -8.83
CA HIS A 122 -20.80 -32.40 -9.98
C HIS A 122 -20.45 -33.86 -9.67
N LEU A 123 -19.36 -34.09 -8.97
CA LEU A 123 -18.95 -35.42 -8.52
C LEU A 123 -19.98 -36.03 -7.58
N ARG A 124 -20.49 -35.24 -6.63
CA ARG A 124 -21.48 -35.66 -5.66
C ARG A 124 -22.80 -36.06 -6.34
N ALA A 125 -23.26 -35.30 -7.33
CA ALA A 125 -24.43 -35.63 -8.13
C ALA A 125 -24.22 -36.95 -8.92
N HIS A 126 -23.03 -37.15 -9.48
CA HIS A 126 -22.69 -38.38 -10.19
C HIS A 126 -22.71 -39.61 -9.26
N GLU A 127 -22.15 -39.50 -8.07
CA GLU A 127 -22.18 -40.56 -7.06
C GLU A 127 -23.62 -40.91 -6.62
N THR A 128 -24.46 -39.88 -6.42
CA THR A 128 -25.86 -40.07 -6.06
C THR A 128 -26.63 -40.82 -7.16
N LEU A 129 -26.43 -40.48 -8.42
CA LEU A 129 -27.01 -41.18 -9.55
C LEU A 129 -26.53 -42.63 -9.62
N ARG A 130 -25.29 -42.89 -9.30
CA ARG A 130 -24.69 -44.21 -9.26
C ARG A 130 -25.32 -45.10 -8.20
N HIS A 131 -25.71 -44.55 -7.05
CA HIS A 131 -26.37 -45.27 -5.97
C HIS A 131 -27.86 -45.56 -6.23
N LEU A 132 -28.50 -44.74 -7.09
CA LEU A 132 -29.90 -44.91 -7.46
C LEU A 132 -30.13 -46.01 -8.53
N VAL A 133 -29.10 -46.46 -9.19
CA VAL A 133 -29.11 -47.55 -10.17
C VAL A 133 -28.63 -48.84 -9.54
#